data_e2adf15a9cbfc03d6a92f453697e09e7
#
_entry.id   e2adf15a9cbfc03d6a92f453697e09e7
#
_cell.length_a   1.000
_cell.length_b   1.000
_cell.length_c   1.000
_cell.angle_alpha   90.00
_cell.angle_beta   90.00
_cell.angle_gamma   90.00
#
_symmetry.space_group_name_H-M   'P 1'
#
loop_
_entity.id
_entity.type
_entity.pdbx_description
1 polymer ?
#
loop_
_entity_poly.entity_id
_entity_poly.type
_entity_poly.pdbx_seq_one_letter_code
_entity_poly.pdbx_strand_id
1 'polypeptide(L)'
;MINANEKRYLKGANLSISEYLEQLEQSGNSLLGAQFYAENARVVNTDLSVPTLRVPMARLGEVDSICTVWQGSGLPKSGQYEAINYRYDDDLLFGVIELSETMFDENIDKTPLQQATESAYSQIFSLLDKLSFPYLFRMWNYMADINDQSFGLERYVQFNLGRQDAFLSHGRDVVGNVPAACALGFESTLDDDNTPQDSLIISFLAGRVAPQCIENPRQISAYQYPQQYGPRSPTFSRASLVTLGSDELLFLSGTASIVGHKTLHANDVIAQTHETMSNINAVLAEVNRRDSLVKFDLSDLHYIVYVRHINDLESIRNELKLCVGDELKAIYLQANVCRQDLLLEIEATAGHSESKDLNNECAN
;
A
#
# COMPACT_ATOMS: atom_id res chain seq x y z
N MET A 1 22.23 -18.52 -20.00
CA MET A 1 21.37 -18.04 -21.09
C MET A 1 19.95 -18.12 -20.52
N ILE A 2 19.46 -16.98 -20.00
CA ILE A 2 18.06 -16.85 -19.53
C ILE A 2 17.22 -16.82 -20.80
N ASN A 3 16.23 -17.69 -20.88
CA ASN A 3 15.30 -17.75 -22.01
C ASN A 3 14.52 -16.42 -22.07
N ALA A 4 14.64 -15.69 -23.16
CA ALA A 4 13.99 -14.38 -23.38
C ALA A 4 12.45 -14.42 -23.52
N ASN A 5 11.80 -15.52 -23.09
CA ASN A 5 10.36 -15.74 -23.21
C ASN A 5 9.70 -16.17 -21.90
N GLU A 6 10.26 -15.85 -20.73
CA GLU A 6 9.57 -16.08 -19.48
C GLU A 6 8.50 -15.00 -19.26
N LYS A 7 7.25 -15.42 -19.20
CA LYS A 7 6.09 -14.58 -18.88
C LYS A 7 6.30 -13.96 -17.49
N ARG A 8 6.43 -12.63 -17.43
CA ARG A 8 6.44 -11.89 -16.16
C ARG A 8 5.01 -11.56 -15.76
N TYR A 9 4.61 -11.97 -14.55
CA TYR A 9 3.23 -11.84 -14.10
C TYR A 9 2.90 -10.43 -13.62
N LEU A 10 3.85 -9.71 -13.03
CA LEU A 10 3.64 -8.34 -12.58
C LEU A 10 4.88 -7.49 -12.88
N LYS A 11 4.63 -6.31 -13.44
CA LYS A 11 5.63 -5.25 -13.57
C LYS A 11 5.16 -4.07 -12.74
N GLY A 12 6.09 -3.44 -12.03
CA GLY A 12 5.86 -2.23 -11.24
C GLY A 12 6.87 -1.15 -11.63
N ALA A 13 6.43 0.10 -11.69
CA ALA A 13 7.30 1.23 -11.95
C ALA A 13 6.84 2.49 -11.22
N ASN A 14 7.81 3.31 -10.82
CA ASN A 14 7.57 4.67 -10.37
C ASN A 14 7.90 5.62 -11.50
N LEU A 15 6.90 6.33 -12.00
CA LEU A 15 6.98 7.17 -13.18
C LEU A 15 6.69 8.63 -12.83
N SER A 16 7.28 9.56 -13.57
CA SER A 16 6.77 10.92 -13.67
C SER A 16 5.41 10.92 -14.41
N ILE A 17 4.66 12.00 -14.29
CA ILE A 17 3.37 12.11 -15.02
C ILE A 17 3.57 12.01 -16.53
N SER A 18 4.63 12.62 -17.06
CA SER A 18 4.94 12.56 -18.50
C SER A 18 5.24 11.14 -18.97
N GLU A 19 6.07 10.40 -18.22
CA GLU A 19 6.35 8.99 -18.52
C GLU A 19 5.10 8.11 -18.43
N TYR A 20 4.22 8.38 -17.45
CA TYR A 20 2.93 7.67 -17.35
C TYR A 20 2.04 7.91 -18.56
N LEU A 21 1.92 9.15 -19.02
CA LEU A 21 1.11 9.49 -20.20
C LEU A 21 1.68 8.83 -21.46
N GLU A 22 2.99 8.83 -21.64
CA GLU A 22 3.65 8.11 -22.74
C GLU A 22 3.39 6.60 -22.66
N GLN A 23 3.44 6.02 -21.46
CA GLN A 23 3.15 4.60 -21.26
C GLN A 23 1.68 4.26 -21.52
N LEU A 24 0.74 5.16 -21.20
CA LEU A 24 -0.68 5.00 -21.56
C LEU A 24 -0.88 4.93 -23.07
N GLU A 25 -0.18 5.77 -23.83
CA GLU A 25 -0.26 5.77 -25.29
C GLU A 25 0.37 4.52 -25.92
N GLN A 26 1.50 4.05 -25.37
CA GLN A 26 2.25 2.91 -25.92
C GLN A 26 1.72 1.55 -25.47
N SER A 27 1.33 1.41 -24.25
CA SER A 27 0.98 0.11 -23.62
C SER A 27 -0.20 0.20 -22.63
N GLY A 28 -1.05 1.20 -22.73
CA GLY A 28 -2.21 1.41 -21.84
C GLY A 28 -3.15 0.21 -21.77
N ASN A 29 -3.10 -0.66 -22.76
CA ASN A 29 -3.90 -1.89 -22.79
C ASN A 29 -3.45 -2.95 -21.77
N SER A 30 -2.22 -2.92 -21.23
CA SER A 30 -1.72 -3.92 -20.28
C SER A 30 -1.63 -3.40 -18.84
N LEU A 31 -1.88 -2.09 -18.57
CA LEU A 31 -1.90 -1.54 -17.23
C LEU A 31 -3.08 -2.11 -16.43
N LEU A 32 -2.79 -2.63 -15.24
CA LEU A 32 -3.81 -3.01 -14.26
C LEU A 32 -4.32 -1.81 -13.48
N GLY A 33 -3.43 -0.89 -13.11
CA GLY A 33 -3.80 0.31 -12.37
C GLY A 33 -2.63 1.21 -12.03
N ALA A 34 -2.96 2.34 -11.40
CA ALA A 34 -2.00 3.37 -11.03
C ALA A 34 -2.34 4.04 -9.69
N GLN A 35 -1.32 4.53 -9.01
CA GLN A 35 -1.43 5.32 -7.78
C GLN A 35 -0.64 6.61 -7.97
N PHE A 36 -1.32 7.75 -7.91
CA PHE A 36 -0.73 9.09 -8.01
C PHE A 36 -0.58 9.70 -6.62
N TYR A 37 0.59 10.27 -6.37
CA TYR A 37 0.90 11.01 -5.16
C TYR A 37 1.18 12.46 -5.54
N ALA A 38 0.33 13.37 -5.11
CA ALA A 38 0.45 14.80 -5.36
C ALA A 38 -0.35 15.58 -4.32
N GLU A 39 0.18 16.72 -3.88
CA GLU A 39 -0.49 17.64 -2.97
C GLU A 39 -1.83 18.15 -3.55
N ASN A 40 -1.85 18.39 -4.86
CA ASN A 40 -3.05 18.76 -5.64
C ASN A 40 -3.39 17.67 -6.64
N ALA A 41 -4.09 16.64 -6.19
CA ALA A 41 -4.46 15.48 -7.02
C ALA A 41 -5.39 15.78 -8.22
N ARG A 42 -5.83 17.03 -8.42
CA ARG A 42 -6.80 17.46 -9.46
C ARG A 42 -6.21 17.54 -10.88
N VAL A 43 -4.89 17.50 -11.04
CA VAL A 43 -4.24 17.95 -12.30
C VAL A 43 -4.13 16.86 -13.37
N VAL A 44 -4.33 15.61 -13.07
CA VAL A 44 -4.15 14.54 -14.07
C VAL A 44 -5.51 14.11 -14.61
N ASN A 45 -5.85 14.59 -15.81
CA ASN A 45 -6.97 14.05 -16.58
C ASN A 45 -6.54 12.65 -17.08
N THR A 46 -6.83 11.63 -16.28
CA THR A 46 -6.48 10.24 -16.60
C THR A 46 -7.57 9.61 -17.44
N ASP A 47 -7.17 8.79 -18.41
CA ASP A 47 -8.09 7.89 -19.09
C ASP A 47 -8.86 7.07 -18.01
N LEU A 48 -10.17 7.28 -17.95
CA LEU A 48 -11.07 6.60 -17.02
C LEU A 48 -11.06 5.08 -17.16
N SER A 49 -10.40 4.54 -18.20
CA SER A 49 -10.29 3.10 -18.42
C SER A 49 -9.31 2.41 -17.47
N VAL A 50 -8.32 3.13 -16.90
CA VAL A 50 -7.34 2.58 -15.96
C VAL A 50 -7.72 2.97 -14.53
N PRO A 51 -7.96 2.00 -13.62
CA PRO A 51 -8.22 2.31 -12.21
C PRO A 51 -7.06 3.13 -11.63
N THR A 52 -7.37 4.34 -11.22
CA THR A 52 -6.36 5.29 -10.76
C THR A 52 -6.72 5.81 -9.38
N LEU A 53 -5.84 5.55 -8.43
CA LEU A 53 -5.93 6.11 -7.09
C LEU A 53 -5.19 7.45 -7.06
N ARG A 54 -5.78 8.44 -6.42
CA ARG A 54 -5.16 9.75 -6.18
C ARG A 54 -5.02 9.94 -4.68
N VAL A 55 -3.78 10.00 -4.23
CA VAL A 55 -3.45 10.19 -2.81
C VAL A 55 -2.95 11.61 -2.62
N PRO A 56 -3.60 12.45 -1.79
CA PRO A 56 -3.20 13.83 -1.56
C PRO A 56 -2.00 13.87 -0.60
N MET A 57 -0.87 13.39 -1.05
CA MET A 57 0.40 13.37 -0.34
C MET A 57 1.47 14.05 -1.17
N ALA A 58 2.14 15.05 -0.59
CA ALA A 58 3.25 15.72 -1.25
C ALA A 58 4.42 14.75 -1.42
N ARG A 59 5.01 14.74 -2.62
CA ARG A 59 6.30 14.11 -2.83
C ARG A 59 7.40 14.98 -2.27
N LEU A 60 8.33 14.38 -1.55
CA LEU A 60 9.50 15.05 -1.00
C LEU A 60 10.72 14.81 -1.89
N GLY A 61 11.41 15.88 -2.30
CA GLY A 61 12.61 15.85 -3.15
C GLY A 61 12.45 16.65 -4.45
N GLU A 62 13.38 16.46 -5.40
CA GLU A 62 13.57 17.35 -6.56
C GLU A 62 12.61 17.15 -7.74
N VAL A 63 11.77 16.11 -7.72
CA VAL A 63 10.92 15.78 -8.87
C VAL A 63 9.45 15.98 -8.51
N ASP A 64 8.70 16.58 -9.43
CA ASP A 64 7.25 16.74 -9.36
C ASP A 64 6.51 15.40 -9.20
N SER A 65 5.22 15.43 -9.12
CA SER A 65 4.30 14.29 -8.89
C SER A 65 4.78 12.96 -9.42
N ILE A 66 4.58 11.89 -8.66
CA ILE A 66 4.98 10.54 -9.02
C ILE A 66 3.77 9.62 -9.11
N CYS A 67 3.86 8.69 -10.04
CA CYS A 67 2.87 7.64 -10.25
C CYS A 67 3.52 6.27 -10.08
N THR A 68 2.98 5.44 -9.20
CA THR A 68 3.30 4.00 -9.18
C THR A 68 2.31 3.28 -10.08
N VAL A 69 2.80 2.57 -11.09
CA VAL A 69 1.97 1.80 -12.02
C VAL A 69 2.15 0.31 -11.81
N TRP A 70 1.07 -0.43 -12.04
CA TRP A 70 1.05 -1.89 -12.03
C TRP A 70 0.59 -2.40 -13.38
N GLN A 71 1.37 -3.29 -13.98
CA GLN A 71 1.10 -3.90 -15.27
C GLN A 71 1.07 -5.41 -15.14
N GLY A 72 0.01 -6.03 -15.62
CA GLY A 72 -0.12 -7.49 -15.69
C GLY A 72 0.55 -8.09 -16.94
N SER A 73 0.51 -9.40 -17.04
CA SER A 73 1.08 -10.15 -18.17
C SER A 73 0.13 -10.31 -19.35
N GLY A 74 -1.17 -10.04 -19.13
CA GLY A 74 -2.24 -10.20 -20.11
C GLY A 74 -2.91 -8.88 -20.47
N LEU A 75 -3.89 -8.95 -21.36
CA LEU A 75 -4.79 -7.83 -21.63
C LEU A 75 -5.88 -7.77 -20.56
N PRO A 76 -5.88 -6.77 -19.69
CA PRO A 76 -6.84 -6.72 -18.60
C PRO A 76 -8.23 -6.35 -19.09
N LYS A 77 -9.23 -6.89 -18.40
CA LYS A 77 -10.63 -6.49 -18.48
C LYS A 77 -10.90 -5.41 -17.45
N SER A 78 -11.56 -4.34 -17.87
CA SER A 78 -11.98 -3.24 -16.98
C SER A 78 -13.42 -3.44 -16.51
N GLY A 79 -13.73 -2.95 -15.31
CA GLY A 79 -15.08 -2.93 -14.79
C GLY A 79 -15.25 -1.96 -13.62
N GLN A 80 -16.52 -1.77 -13.26
CA GLN A 80 -16.94 -1.05 -12.06
C GLN A 80 -17.86 -1.98 -11.24
N TYR A 81 -17.66 -1.96 -9.92
CA TYR A 81 -18.52 -2.65 -8.97
C TYR A 81 -18.81 -1.71 -7.81
N GLU A 82 -20.02 -1.23 -7.69
CA GLU A 82 -20.41 -0.18 -6.77
C GLU A 82 -19.45 1.03 -6.85
N ALA A 83 -18.71 1.37 -5.82
CA ALA A 83 -17.72 2.44 -5.82
C ALA A 83 -16.32 2.00 -6.30
N ILE A 84 -16.11 0.72 -6.60
CA ILE A 84 -14.81 0.20 -7.02
C ILE A 84 -14.65 0.30 -8.52
N ASN A 85 -13.57 0.96 -8.99
CA ASN A 85 -13.06 0.82 -10.34
C ASN A 85 -11.94 -0.23 -10.32
N TYR A 86 -11.95 -1.18 -11.26
CA TYR A 86 -10.98 -2.27 -11.27
C TYR A 86 -10.59 -2.72 -12.67
N ARG A 87 -9.40 -3.32 -12.75
CA ARG A 87 -8.94 -4.11 -13.89
C ARG A 87 -8.40 -5.44 -13.41
N TYR A 88 -8.55 -6.47 -14.25
CA TYR A 88 -8.01 -7.79 -13.97
C TYR A 88 -7.63 -8.51 -15.25
N ASP A 89 -6.59 -9.34 -15.16
CA ASP A 89 -6.26 -10.36 -16.15
C ASP A 89 -6.57 -11.77 -15.60
N ASP A 90 -5.96 -12.80 -16.14
CA ASP A 90 -6.21 -14.17 -15.70
C ASP A 90 -5.68 -14.47 -14.28
N ASP A 91 -4.65 -13.76 -13.83
CA ASP A 91 -3.89 -14.03 -12.62
C ASP A 91 -4.10 -12.98 -11.52
N LEU A 92 -4.22 -11.70 -11.90
CA LEU A 92 -4.19 -10.55 -11.00
C LEU A 92 -5.40 -9.62 -11.18
N LEU A 93 -5.80 -9.00 -10.10
CA LEU A 93 -6.81 -7.96 -10.04
C LEU A 93 -6.28 -6.77 -9.26
N PHE A 94 -6.32 -5.57 -9.84
CA PHE A 94 -6.09 -4.31 -9.16
C PHE A 94 -7.39 -3.51 -9.10
N GLY A 95 -7.69 -2.94 -7.93
CA GLY A 95 -8.88 -2.13 -7.72
C GLY A 95 -8.60 -0.91 -6.86
N VAL A 96 -9.43 0.12 -7.06
CA VAL A 96 -9.42 1.38 -6.30
C VAL A 96 -10.83 1.72 -5.85
N ILE A 97 -10.95 2.24 -4.64
CA ILE A 97 -12.19 2.74 -4.05
C ILE A 97 -11.91 4.01 -3.26
N GLU A 98 -12.78 4.99 -3.40
CA GLU A 98 -12.79 6.21 -2.61
C GLU A 98 -14.20 6.43 -2.08
N LEU A 99 -14.33 6.65 -0.77
CA LEU A 99 -15.59 6.93 -0.10
C LEU A 99 -15.43 8.15 0.80
N SER A 100 -16.24 9.19 0.56
CA SER A 100 -16.33 10.32 1.51
C SER A 100 -17.09 9.91 2.76
N GLU A 101 -16.61 10.33 3.91
CA GLU A 101 -17.26 10.11 5.20
C GLU A 101 -18.61 10.83 5.29
N THR A 102 -18.79 11.93 4.53
CA THR A 102 -20.06 12.68 4.45
C THR A 102 -21.21 11.87 3.84
N MET A 103 -20.92 10.73 3.20
CA MET A 103 -21.94 9.81 2.69
C MET A 103 -22.58 8.97 3.77
N PHE A 104 -22.07 9.03 5.02
CA PHE A 104 -22.49 8.20 6.14
C PHE A 104 -23.02 9.05 7.28
N ASP A 105 -24.12 8.59 7.89
CA ASP A 105 -24.74 9.31 8.99
C ASP A 105 -23.92 9.19 10.27
N GLU A 106 -23.96 10.25 11.09
CA GLU A 106 -23.48 10.20 12.46
C GLU A 106 -24.37 9.27 13.29
N ASN A 107 -23.96 8.02 13.40
CA ASN A 107 -24.69 6.99 14.13
C ASN A 107 -24.10 6.83 15.54
N ILE A 108 -24.94 6.60 16.54
CA ILE A 108 -24.51 6.37 17.92
C ILE A 108 -23.61 5.14 18.03
N ASP A 109 -23.84 4.13 17.20
CA ASP A 109 -23.13 2.85 17.27
C ASP A 109 -21.85 2.80 16.40
N LYS A 110 -21.79 3.57 15.29
CA LYS A 110 -20.64 3.56 14.35
C LYS A 110 -20.36 4.98 13.83
N THR A 111 -19.10 5.37 13.87
CA THR A 111 -18.68 6.67 13.32
C THR A 111 -18.71 6.65 11.78
N PRO A 112 -18.77 7.82 11.10
CA PRO A 112 -18.72 7.87 9.63
C PRO A 112 -17.52 7.13 9.03
N LEU A 113 -16.30 7.32 9.56
CA LEU A 113 -15.11 6.61 9.10
C LEU A 113 -15.20 5.09 9.31
N GLN A 114 -15.76 4.63 10.44
CA GLN A 114 -15.99 3.21 10.67
C GLN A 114 -16.95 2.63 9.63
N GLN A 115 -18.07 3.33 9.34
CA GLN A 115 -19.06 2.92 8.33
C GLN A 115 -18.45 2.92 6.92
N ALA A 116 -17.72 3.98 6.55
CA ALA A 116 -17.01 4.07 5.27
C ALA A 116 -16.02 2.91 5.09
N THR A 117 -15.27 2.58 6.14
CA THR A 117 -14.29 1.48 6.11
C THR A 117 -14.99 0.12 5.98
N GLU A 118 -16.02 -0.13 6.76
CA GLU A 118 -16.81 -1.36 6.68
C GLU A 118 -17.44 -1.54 5.30
N SER A 119 -18.01 -0.45 4.74
CA SER A 119 -18.59 -0.43 3.40
C SER A 119 -17.52 -0.72 2.32
N ALA A 120 -16.38 -0.02 2.36
CA ALA A 120 -15.31 -0.19 1.38
C ALA A 120 -14.80 -1.64 1.34
N TYR A 121 -14.47 -2.20 2.51
CA TYR A 121 -13.97 -3.57 2.60
C TYR A 121 -15.03 -4.60 2.23
N SER A 122 -16.30 -4.38 2.55
CA SER A 122 -17.42 -5.25 2.16
C SER A 122 -17.60 -5.28 0.64
N GLN A 123 -17.52 -4.12 -0.03
CA GLN A 123 -17.56 -4.04 -1.49
C GLN A 123 -16.36 -4.78 -2.11
N ILE A 124 -15.14 -4.59 -1.55
CA ILE A 124 -13.94 -5.29 -2.02
C ILE A 124 -14.13 -6.81 -1.92
N PHE A 125 -14.53 -7.34 -0.77
CA PHE A 125 -14.74 -8.78 -0.60
C PHE A 125 -15.81 -9.33 -1.54
N SER A 126 -16.93 -8.62 -1.69
CA SER A 126 -18.00 -9.01 -2.62
C SER A 126 -17.51 -9.05 -4.08
N LEU A 127 -16.70 -8.06 -4.50
CA LEU A 127 -16.09 -8.06 -5.83
C LEU A 127 -15.14 -9.24 -6.02
N LEU A 128 -14.27 -9.51 -5.03
CA LEU A 128 -13.31 -10.62 -5.09
C LEU A 128 -14.01 -11.95 -5.22
N ASP A 129 -15.09 -12.19 -4.46
CA ASP A 129 -15.90 -13.40 -4.54
C ASP A 129 -16.59 -13.53 -5.90
N LYS A 130 -17.17 -12.43 -6.40
CA LYS A 130 -17.85 -12.39 -7.71
C LYS A 130 -16.92 -12.73 -8.87
N LEU A 131 -15.66 -12.26 -8.82
CA LEU A 131 -14.68 -12.47 -9.89
C LEU A 131 -13.75 -13.67 -9.65
N SER A 132 -13.92 -14.37 -8.52
CA SER A 132 -13.09 -15.52 -8.10
C SER A 132 -11.60 -15.16 -7.97
N PHE A 133 -11.31 -14.03 -7.30
CA PHE A 133 -9.98 -13.62 -6.85
C PHE A 133 -9.92 -13.67 -5.32
N PRO A 134 -9.87 -14.84 -4.69
CA PRO A 134 -10.13 -14.97 -3.25
C PRO A 134 -9.04 -14.42 -2.35
N TYR A 135 -7.85 -14.11 -2.88
CA TYR A 135 -6.68 -13.79 -2.08
C TYR A 135 -6.22 -12.36 -2.29
N LEU A 136 -6.29 -11.55 -1.23
CA LEU A 136 -5.66 -10.23 -1.18
C LEU A 136 -4.16 -10.40 -0.92
N PHE A 137 -3.34 -9.77 -1.76
CA PHE A 137 -1.89 -9.73 -1.61
C PHE A 137 -1.45 -8.49 -0.85
N ARG A 138 -1.99 -7.33 -1.25
CA ARG A 138 -1.62 -6.03 -0.73
C ARG A 138 -2.81 -5.09 -0.67
N MET A 139 -2.87 -4.30 0.43
CA MET A 139 -3.84 -3.22 0.65
C MET A 139 -3.09 -1.93 0.98
N TRP A 140 -3.44 -0.83 0.31
CA TRP A 140 -2.99 0.52 0.63
C TRP A 140 -4.18 1.32 1.11
N ASN A 141 -4.13 1.81 2.33
CA ASN A 141 -5.23 2.54 2.95
C ASN A 141 -4.76 3.94 3.33
N TYR A 142 -5.47 4.94 2.87
CA TYR A 142 -5.19 6.33 3.13
C TYR A 142 -6.44 7.01 3.65
N MET A 143 -6.30 7.82 4.69
CA MET A 143 -7.42 8.52 5.33
C MET A 143 -6.98 9.90 5.79
N ALA A 144 -7.92 10.84 5.83
CA ALA A 144 -7.65 12.16 6.39
C ALA A 144 -7.33 12.06 7.89
N ASP A 145 -6.39 12.85 8.36
CA ASP A 145 -6.13 13.16 9.78
C ASP A 145 -6.09 11.93 10.70
N ILE A 146 -5.35 10.88 10.29
CA ILE A 146 -5.34 9.53 10.90
C ILE A 146 -5.17 9.52 12.43
N ASN A 147 -4.45 10.50 13.00
CA ASN A 147 -4.16 10.59 14.43
C ASN A 147 -5.15 11.48 15.20
N ASP A 148 -6.07 12.14 14.51
CA ASP A 148 -7.01 13.03 15.15
C ASP A 148 -8.10 12.28 15.91
N GLN A 149 -8.68 12.96 16.88
CA GLN A 149 -9.79 12.45 17.68
C GLN A 149 -11.12 12.96 17.11
N SER A 150 -12.02 12.06 16.77
CA SER A 150 -13.40 12.39 16.44
C SER A 150 -14.34 11.35 17.05
N PHE A 151 -15.53 11.75 17.44
CA PHE A 151 -16.53 10.87 18.09
C PHE A 151 -15.97 10.10 19.31
N GLY A 152 -15.00 10.68 20.02
CA GLY A 152 -14.39 10.07 21.22
C GLY A 152 -13.37 8.95 20.94
N LEU A 153 -12.98 8.75 19.69
CA LEU A 153 -11.99 7.75 19.27
C LEU A 153 -10.99 8.36 18.32
N GLU A 154 -9.72 7.88 18.35
CA GLU A 154 -8.75 8.17 17.33
C GLU A 154 -9.22 7.60 15.97
N ARG A 155 -9.01 8.34 14.89
CA ARG A 155 -9.49 7.96 13.55
C ARG A 155 -8.90 6.64 13.08
N TYR A 156 -7.64 6.34 13.40
CA TYR A 156 -7.04 5.03 13.12
C TYR A 156 -7.76 3.88 13.85
N VAL A 157 -8.25 4.12 15.07
CA VAL A 157 -9.05 3.13 15.82
C VAL A 157 -10.39 2.91 15.13
N GLN A 158 -11.06 3.98 14.69
CA GLN A 158 -12.33 3.89 13.94
C GLN A 158 -12.16 3.07 12.65
N PHE A 159 -11.09 3.33 11.89
CA PHE A 159 -10.73 2.56 10.70
C PHE A 159 -10.55 1.06 11.03
N ASN A 160 -9.80 0.72 12.08
CA ASN A 160 -9.60 -0.67 12.48
C ASN A 160 -10.89 -1.38 12.90
N LEU A 161 -11.83 -0.67 13.53
CA LEU A 161 -13.17 -1.18 13.85
C LEU A 161 -13.92 -1.57 12.58
N GLY A 162 -14.08 -0.65 11.64
CA GLY A 162 -14.81 -0.90 10.38
C GLY A 162 -14.16 -2.01 9.55
N ARG A 163 -12.81 -2.01 9.44
CA ARG A 163 -12.07 -3.05 8.72
C ARG A 163 -12.33 -4.44 9.31
N GLN A 164 -12.17 -4.61 10.62
CA GLN A 164 -12.36 -5.92 11.24
C GLN A 164 -13.83 -6.38 11.17
N ASP A 165 -14.80 -5.46 11.31
CA ASP A 165 -16.22 -5.79 11.16
C ASP A 165 -16.51 -6.34 9.75
N ALA A 166 -15.95 -5.74 8.70
CA ALA A 166 -16.08 -6.24 7.33
C ALA A 166 -15.43 -7.63 7.13
N PHE A 167 -14.22 -7.86 7.67
CA PHE A 167 -13.59 -9.18 7.61
C PHE A 167 -14.48 -10.25 8.25
N LEU A 168 -15.01 -9.98 9.44
CA LEU A 168 -15.86 -10.94 10.16
C LEU A 168 -17.19 -11.19 9.45
N SER A 169 -17.85 -10.15 8.95
CA SER A 169 -19.15 -10.27 8.26
C SER A 169 -19.06 -11.04 6.95
N HIS A 170 -17.89 -11.00 6.29
CA HIS A 170 -17.62 -11.78 5.07
C HIS A 170 -16.92 -13.12 5.32
N GLY A 171 -16.80 -13.57 6.57
CA GLY A 171 -16.14 -14.83 6.92
C GLY A 171 -14.68 -14.91 6.51
N ARG A 172 -14.00 -13.75 6.42
CA ARG A 172 -12.56 -13.67 6.13
C ARG A 172 -11.74 -13.85 7.40
N ASP A 173 -10.55 -14.44 7.25
CA ASP A 173 -9.63 -14.60 8.38
C ASP A 173 -9.18 -13.23 8.91
N VAL A 174 -9.21 -13.08 10.22
CA VAL A 174 -8.66 -11.90 10.92
C VAL A 174 -7.32 -12.21 11.60
N VAL A 175 -6.85 -13.45 11.50
CA VAL A 175 -5.62 -13.97 12.09
C VAL A 175 -4.90 -14.87 11.08
N GLY A 176 -3.60 -14.69 10.95
CA GLY A 176 -2.73 -15.56 10.16
C GLY A 176 -2.80 -15.31 8.66
N ASN A 177 -3.93 -15.58 8.03
CA ASN A 177 -4.09 -15.46 6.57
C ASN A 177 -4.67 -14.07 6.18
N VAL A 178 -3.93 -13.02 6.49
CA VAL A 178 -4.32 -11.63 6.26
C VAL A 178 -3.33 -10.95 5.31
N PRO A 179 -3.77 -9.97 4.47
CA PRO A 179 -2.90 -9.34 3.48
C PRO A 179 -1.79 -8.50 4.12
N ALA A 180 -0.75 -8.23 3.34
CA ALA A 180 0.15 -7.13 3.65
C ALA A 180 -0.59 -5.80 3.46
N ALA A 181 -0.36 -4.81 4.35
CA ALA A 181 -1.06 -3.53 4.28
C ALA A 181 -0.24 -2.37 4.85
N CYS A 182 -0.61 -1.15 4.46
CA CYS A 182 -0.29 0.08 5.18
C CYS A 182 -1.57 0.83 5.55
N ALA A 183 -1.47 1.76 6.52
CA ALA A 183 -2.52 2.69 6.85
C ALA A 183 -1.87 4.04 7.21
N LEU A 184 -2.08 5.04 6.38
CA LEU A 184 -1.39 6.33 6.43
C LEU A 184 -2.38 7.48 6.36
N GLY A 185 -1.99 8.60 6.94
CA GLY A 185 -2.77 9.81 6.98
C GLY A 185 -2.25 10.88 6.03
N PHE A 186 -3.17 11.60 5.43
CA PHE A 186 -2.93 12.90 4.80
C PHE A 186 -3.65 13.99 5.60
N GLU A 187 -3.22 15.23 5.47
CA GLU A 187 -3.93 16.35 6.09
C GLU A 187 -5.20 16.65 5.27
N SER A 188 -6.33 16.79 5.96
CA SER A 188 -7.56 17.21 5.31
C SER A 188 -7.39 18.61 4.72
N THR A 189 -7.78 18.77 3.47
CA THR A 189 -7.83 20.06 2.80
C THR A 189 -9.29 20.44 2.57
N LEU A 190 -9.57 21.75 2.53
CA LEU A 190 -10.88 22.23 2.11
C LEU A 190 -10.90 22.28 0.57
N ASP A 191 -12.00 21.83 -0.03
CA ASP A 191 -12.22 22.03 -1.46
C ASP A 191 -12.64 23.48 -1.77
N ASP A 192 -12.90 23.78 -3.05
CA ASP A 192 -13.30 25.13 -3.50
C ASP A 192 -14.62 25.60 -2.88
N ASP A 193 -15.47 24.65 -2.43
CA ASP A 193 -16.73 24.90 -1.73
C ASP A 193 -16.57 24.94 -0.19
N ASN A 194 -15.31 24.95 0.31
CA ASN A 194 -14.97 24.93 1.72
C ASN A 194 -15.46 23.66 2.45
N THR A 195 -15.57 22.54 1.72
CA THR A 195 -15.93 21.22 2.27
C THR A 195 -14.65 20.44 2.60
N PRO A 196 -14.51 19.87 3.80
CA PRO A 196 -13.37 19.03 4.13
C PRO A 196 -13.26 17.82 3.19
N GLN A 197 -12.06 17.57 2.67
CA GLN A 197 -11.76 16.33 1.98
C GLN A 197 -11.45 15.25 3.01
N ASP A 198 -12.47 14.50 3.40
CA ASP A 198 -12.46 13.47 4.44
C ASP A 198 -12.57 12.06 3.87
N SER A 199 -12.15 11.86 2.64
CA SER A 199 -12.27 10.57 1.95
C SER A 199 -11.37 9.50 2.56
N LEU A 200 -11.92 8.30 2.69
CA LEU A 200 -11.18 7.06 2.82
C LEU A 200 -10.82 6.58 1.41
N ILE A 201 -9.53 6.40 1.15
CA ILE A 201 -8.97 6.07 -0.15
C ILE A 201 -8.26 4.72 -0.04
N ILE A 202 -8.65 3.71 -0.83
CA ILE A 202 -8.05 2.38 -0.79
C ILE A 202 -7.72 1.90 -2.19
N SER A 203 -6.53 1.34 -2.36
CA SER A 203 -6.23 0.45 -3.48
C SER A 203 -5.83 -0.93 -3.00
N PHE A 204 -6.01 -1.93 -3.85
CA PHE A 204 -5.69 -3.30 -3.50
C PHE A 204 -5.23 -4.11 -4.71
N LEU A 205 -4.37 -5.09 -4.44
CA LEU A 205 -3.94 -6.11 -5.38
C LEU A 205 -4.36 -7.47 -4.87
N ALA A 206 -5.00 -8.24 -5.72
CA ALA A 206 -5.52 -9.57 -5.41
C ALA A 206 -5.18 -10.58 -6.50
N GLY A 207 -5.28 -11.86 -6.19
CA GLY A 207 -5.02 -12.95 -7.13
C GLY A 207 -5.74 -14.22 -6.80
N ARG A 208 -5.44 -15.25 -7.60
CA ARG A 208 -6.07 -16.58 -7.49
C ARG A 208 -5.23 -17.58 -6.70
N VAL A 209 -3.97 -17.25 -6.43
CA VAL A 209 -3.02 -18.08 -5.68
C VAL A 209 -2.90 -17.55 -4.26
N ALA A 210 -2.92 -18.44 -3.27
CA ALA A 210 -2.77 -18.03 -1.87
C ALA A 210 -1.37 -17.48 -1.60
N PRO A 211 -1.22 -16.28 -1.00
CA PRO A 211 0.06 -15.77 -0.56
C PRO A 211 0.56 -16.51 0.68
N GLN A 212 1.86 -16.55 0.88
CA GLN A 212 2.44 -16.87 2.16
C GLN A 212 2.49 -15.59 3.01
N CYS A 213 1.71 -15.54 4.09
CA CYS A 213 1.76 -14.44 5.04
C CYS A 213 2.99 -14.59 5.93
N ILE A 214 3.75 -13.52 6.06
CA ILE A 214 5.01 -13.49 6.82
C ILE A 214 4.84 -12.56 8.02
N GLU A 215 5.27 -13.03 9.20
CA GLU A 215 5.31 -12.23 10.41
C GLU A 215 6.75 -11.87 10.78
N ASN A 216 6.92 -10.81 11.59
CA ASN A 216 8.22 -10.35 12.04
C ASN A 216 8.53 -10.94 13.44
N PRO A 217 9.61 -11.70 13.61
CA PRO A 217 9.95 -12.29 14.91
C PRO A 217 10.28 -11.25 15.99
N ARG A 218 10.57 -10.01 15.62
CA ARG A 218 10.83 -8.89 16.54
C ARG A 218 9.55 -8.19 17.03
N GLN A 219 8.39 -8.50 16.42
CA GLN A 219 7.12 -7.83 16.66
C GLN A 219 6.04 -8.83 17.06
N ILE A 220 5.09 -8.39 17.87
CA ILE A 220 3.82 -9.10 18.03
C ILE A 220 3.02 -8.90 16.74
N SER A 221 2.38 -9.96 16.23
CA SER A 221 1.49 -9.86 15.06
C SER A 221 0.43 -8.78 15.30
N ALA A 222 0.16 -7.96 14.27
CA ALA A 222 -0.72 -6.80 14.40
C ALA A 222 -2.11 -7.19 14.95
N TYR A 223 -2.64 -8.31 14.49
CA TYR A 223 -3.93 -8.87 14.92
C TYR A 223 -3.94 -9.43 16.35
N GLN A 224 -2.80 -9.38 17.07
CA GLN A 224 -2.65 -9.76 18.48
C GLN A 224 -2.28 -8.57 19.38
N TYR A 225 -2.38 -7.35 18.86
CA TYR A 225 -2.07 -6.17 19.66
C TYR A 225 -3.00 -6.04 20.87
N PRO A 226 -2.45 -5.61 22.04
CA PRO A 226 -3.25 -5.45 23.25
C PRO A 226 -4.31 -4.34 23.10
N GLN A 227 -5.40 -4.46 23.87
CA GLN A 227 -6.56 -3.56 23.81
C GLN A 227 -6.25 -2.08 24.05
N GLN A 228 -5.08 -1.74 24.60
CA GLN A 228 -4.65 -0.34 24.73
C GLN A 228 -4.54 0.41 23.39
N TYR A 229 -4.46 -0.29 22.28
CA TYR A 229 -4.43 0.27 20.91
C TYR A 229 -5.81 0.29 20.24
N GLY A 230 -6.86 0.02 21.00
CA GLY A 230 -8.23 0.01 20.55
C GLY A 230 -8.95 -1.32 20.83
N PRO A 231 -10.26 -1.35 20.74
CA PRO A 231 -11.07 -2.55 21.02
C PRO A 231 -10.95 -3.63 19.95
N ARG A 232 -10.40 -3.27 18.77
CA ARG A 232 -10.10 -4.17 17.65
C ARG A 232 -8.65 -4.01 17.22
N SER A 233 -7.95 -5.13 17.08
CA SER A 233 -6.58 -5.14 16.59
C SER A 233 -6.51 -4.91 15.09
N PRO A 234 -5.43 -4.27 14.57
CA PRO A 234 -5.23 -4.14 13.12
C PRO A 234 -5.16 -5.51 12.44
N THR A 235 -5.73 -5.61 11.23
CA THR A 235 -5.83 -6.87 10.47
C THR A 235 -4.89 -6.83 9.27
N PHE A 236 -3.62 -7.20 9.45
CA PHE A 236 -2.61 -7.30 8.40
C PHE A 236 -1.43 -8.19 8.83
N SER A 237 -0.73 -8.80 7.87
CA SER A 237 0.56 -9.48 8.04
C SER A 237 1.72 -8.52 7.78
N ARG A 238 2.95 -8.88 8.19
CA ARG A 238 4.13 -8.03 7.99
C ARG A 238 4.64 -8.07 6.56
N ALA A 239 4.40 -9.16 5.85
CA ALA A 239 4.58 -9.24 4.40
C ALA A 239 3.70 -10.32 3.79
N SER A 240 3.51 -10.23 2.47
CA SER A 240 2.93 -11.28 1.63
C SER A 240 3.95 -11.70 0.57
N LEU A 241 4.28 -12.99 0.53
CA LEU A 241 5.09 -13.60 -0.52
C LEU A 241 4.15 -14.39 -1.44
N VAL A 242 4.15 -14.06 -2.72
CA VAL A 242 3.26 -14.62 -3.73
C VAL A 242 4.07 -15.30 -4.83
N THR A 243 3.83 -16.59 -5.07
CA THR A 243 4.47 -17.32 -6.16
C THR A 243 3.50 -17.43 -7.34
N LEU A 244 3.84 -16.83 -8.47
CA LEU A 244 3.08 -16.88 -9.72
C LEU A 244 3.98 -17.51 -10.81
N GLY A 245 3.76 -18.79 -11.10
CA GLY A 245 4.61 -19.53 -12.02
C GLY A 245 6.06 -19.56 -11.55
N SER A 246 6.96 -18.92 -12.31
CA SER A 246 8.39 -18.77 -11.97
C SER A 246 8.69 -17.51 -11.15
N ASP A 247 7.76 -16.59 -11.01
CA ASP A 247 7.98 -15.32 -10.32
C ASP A 247 7.57 -15.40 -8.86
N GLU A 248 8.36 -14.79 -8.00
CA GLU A 248 8.01 -14.52 -6.61
C GLU A 248 7.91 -13.02 -6.39
N LEU A 249 6.75 -12.60 -5.92
CA LEU A 249 6.45 -11.20 -5.61
C LEU A 249 6.41 -11.01 -4.11
N LEU A 250 7.16 -10.07 -3.59
CA LEU A 250 7.19 -9.72 -2.18
C LEU A 250 6.56 -8.35 -1.95
N PHE A 251 5.59 -8.30 -1.06
CA PHE A 251 4.95 -7.06 -0.59
C PHE A 251 5.19 -6.93 0.91
N LEU A 252 6.04 -5.97 1.32
CA LEU A 252 6.23 -5.63 2.72
C LEU A 252 5.19 -4.59 3.15
N SER A 253 4.56 -4.85 4.27
CA SER A 253 3.64 -3.90 4.92
C SER A 253 4.35 -2.65 5.41
N GLY A 254 3.60 -1.58 5.62
CA GLY A 254 4.09 -0.42 6.33
C GLY A 254 4.78 -0.85 7.62
N THR A 255 6.06 -0.55 7.71
CA THR A 255 6.96 -0.94 8.79
C THR A 255 7.55 0.31 9.43
N ALA A 256 7.56 0.34 10.76
CA ALA A 256 8.03 1.47 11.54
C ALA A 256 8.87 1.00 12.74
N SER A 257 9.35 1.95 13.55
CA SER A 257 10.17 1.71 14.73
C SER A 257 9.34 1.09 15.88
N ILE A 258 8.95 -0.17 15.72
CA ILE A 258 8.14 -0.92 16.69
C ILE A 258 8.83 -2.24 17.01
N VAL A 259 9.03 -2.53 18.32
CA VAL A 259 9.48 -3.83 18.81
C VAL A 259 8.45 -4.40 19.78
N GLY A 260 8.14 -5.69 19.62
CA GLY A 260 6.93 -6.22 20.25
C GLY A 260 5.70 -5.48 19.73
N HIS A 261 5.08 -4.69 20.57
CA HIS A 261 3.96 -3.79 20.21
C HIS A 261 4.25 -2.31 20.53
N LYS A 262 5.46 -1.98 21.01
CA LYS A 262 5.81 -0.64 21.51
C LYS A 262 6.63 0.12 20.48
N THR A 263 6.31 1.40 20.30
CA THR A 263 7.17 2.35 19.60
C THR A 263 8.47 2.53 20.38
N LEU A 264 9.58 2.52 19.66
CA LEU A 264 10.91 2.81 20.20
C LEU A 264 11.45 4.13 19.63
N HIS A 265 12.41 4.71 20.35
CA HIS A 265 13.15 5.89 19.89
C HIS A 265 12.27 7.12 19.61
N ALA A 266 11.30 7.40 20.50
CA ALA A 266 10.44 8.57 20.36
C ALA A 266 11.28 9.85 20.19
N ASN A 267 10.90 10.69 19.20
CA ASN A 267 11.56 11.94 18.82
C ASN A 267 13.01 11.81 18.28
N ASP A 268 13.46 10.61 17.94
CA ASP A 268 14.78 10.38 17.32
C ASP A 268 14.58 9.70 15.95
N VAL A 269 14.56 10.49 14.89
CA VAL A 269 14.29 10.02 13.54
C VAL A 269 15.38 9.09 13.01
N ILE A 270 16.65 9.34 13.39
CA ILE A 270 17.78 8.51 12.97
C ILE A 270 17.64 7.11 13.59
N ALA A 271 17.44 7.06 14.91
CA ALA A 271 17.23 5.79 15.59
C ALA A 271 15.95 5.07 15.14
N GLN A 272 14.87 5.81 14.85
CA GLN A 272 13.66 5.21 14.27
C GLN A 272 13.91 4.64 12.87
N THR A 273 14.69 5.30 12.04
CA THR A 273 15.05 4.78 10.71
C THR A 273 15.85 3.48 10.82
N HIS A 274 16.85 3.43 11.69
CA HIS A 274 17.62 2.21 11.97
C HIS A 274 16.76 1.06 12.47
N GLU A 275 15.85 1.33 13.41
CA GLU A 275 14.95 0.32 13.97
C GLU A 275 13.98 -0.21 12.91
N THR A 276 13.46 0.68 12.06
CA THR A 276 12.59 0.34 10.94
C THR A 276 13.32 -0.57 9.95
N MET A 277 14.55 -0.24 9.56
CA MET A 277 15.36 -1.07 8.66
C MET A 277 15.75 -2.41 9.30
N SER A 278 15.99 -2.44 10.62
CA SER A 278 16.20 -3.68 11.37
C SER A 278 14.97 -4.58 11.35
N ASN A 279 13.77 -3.99 11.42
CA ASN A 279 12.50 -4.72 11.28
C ASN A 279 12.30 -5.25 9.86
N ILE A 280 12.59 -4.46 8.83
CA ILE A 280 12.52 -4.89 7.42
C ILE A 280 13.48 -6.06 7.19
N ASN A 281 14.73 -5.95 7.67
CA ASN A 281 15.72 -7.01 7.52
C ASN A 281 15.30 -8.31 8.22
N ALA A 282 14.64 -8.21 9.38
CA ALA A 282 14.11 -9.38 10.08
C ALA A 282 12.98 -10.07 9.28
N VAL A 283 12.09 -9.30 8.62
CA VAL A 283 11.07 -9.86 7.72
C VAL A 283 11.72 -10.52 6.51
N LEU A 284 12.72 -9.91 5.87
CA LEU A 284 13.47 -10.53 4.76
C LEU A 284 14.15 -11.83 5.19
N ALA A 285 14.72 -11.88 6.39
CA ALA A 285 15.30 -13.11 6.92
C ALA A 285 14.24 -14.23 7.08
N GLU A 286 13.01 -13.89 7.47
CA GLU A 286 11.89 -14.85 7.52
C GLU A 286 11.46 -15.30 6.11
N VAL A 287 11.35 -14.37 5.15
CA VAL A 287 11.08 -14.69 3.74
C VAL A 287 12.15 -15.65 3.22
N ASN A 288 13.42 -15.31 3.42
CA ASN A 288 14.56 -16.08 2.92
C ASN A 288 14.74 -17.46 3.59
N ARG A 289 14.11 -17.69 4.75
CA ARG A 289 14.06 -19.01 5.38
C ARG A 289 12.99 -19.92 4.78
N ARG A 290 12.02 -19.36 4.04
CA ARG A 290 11.01 -20.16 3.37
C ARG A 290 11.63 -20.93 2.19
N ASP A 291 10.91 -21.93 1.74
CA ASP A 291 11.25 -22.64 0.49
C ASP A 291 10.82 -21.75 -0.70
N SER A 292 11.58 -20.70 -0.92
CA SER A 292 11.33 -19.69 -1.94
C SER A 292 12.27 -19.90 -3.13
N LEU A 293 11.79 -19.54 -4.32
CA LEU A 293 12.55 -19.62 -5.59
C LEU A 293 13.69 -18.59 -5.61
N VAL A 294 13.47 -17.44 -4.98
CA VAL A 294 14.39 -16.29 -4.98
C VAL A 294 14.74 -15.91 -3.54
N LYS A 295 15.95 -15.44 -3.33
CA LYS A 295 16.36 -14.79 -2.08
C LYS A 295 16.41 -13.27 -2.31
N PHE A 296 15.84 -12.52 -1.37
CA PHE A 296 15.76 -11.07 -1.45
C PHE A 296 16.73 -10.42 -0.47
N ASP A 297 17.43 -9.40 -0.96
CA ASP A 297 18.28 -8.51 -0.16
C ASP A 297 17.65 -7.10 -0.08
N LEU A 298 18.16 -6.25 0.81
CA LEU A 298 17.67 -4.87 0.93
C LEU A 298 17.79 -4.07 -0.37
N SER A 299 18.78 -4.34 -1.21
CA SER A 299 19.00 -3.68 -2.50
C SER A 299 18.00 -4.09 -3.59
N ASP A 300 17.29 -5.23 -3.41
CA ASP A 300 16.27 -5.68 -4.35
C ASP A 300 14.93 -4.95 -4.15
N LEU A 301 14.79 -4.25 -3.04
CA LEU A 301 13.53 -3.63 -2.65
C LEU A 301 13.32 -2.27 -3.32
N HIS A 302 12.08 -2.02 -3.73
CA HIS A 302 11.57 -0.72 -4.14
C HIS A 302 10.80 -0.12 -2.97
N TYR A 303 11.32 0.96 -2.40
CA TYR A 303 10.82 1.55 -1.16
C TYR A 303 9.86 2.72 -1.42
N ILE A 304 8.79 2.79 -0.63
CA ILE A 304 8.01 4.01 -0.40
C ILE A 304 8.23 4.41 1.05
N VAL A 305 8.77 5.59 1.26
CA VAL A 305 9.14 6.13 2.58
C VAL A 305 8.19 7.28 2.91
N TYR A 306 7.38 7.08 3.92
CA TYR A 306 6.45 8.06 4.43
C TYR A 306 7.13 8.83 5.58
N VAL A 307 7.26 10.13 5.42
CA VAL A 307 8.00 11.03 6.31
C VAL A 307 7.00 11.98 6.97
N ARG A 308 6.97 12.00 8.30
CA ARG A 308 6.05 12.88 9.03
C ARG A 308 6.44 14.35 8.91
N HIS A 309 7.71 14.67 9.11
CA HIS A 309 8.20 16.05 9.11
C HIS A 309 9.22 16.22 7.99
N ILE A 310 8.97 17.17 7.09
CA ILE A 310 9.85 17.44 5.95
C ILE A 310 11.31 17.70 6.35
N ASN A 311 11.53 18.29 7.51
CA ASN A 311 12.87 18.58 8.02
C ASN A 311 13.69 17.31 8.35
N ASP A 312 13.05 16.16 8.49
CA ASP A 312 13.70 14.87 8.79
C ASP A 312 14.18 14.15 7.52
N LEU A 313 13.76 14.62 6.32
CA LEU A 313 13.99 13.95 5.05
C LEU A 313 15.47 13.62 4.80
N GLU A 314 16.37 14.59 4.97
CA GLU A 314 17.79 14.38 4.69
C GLU A 314 18.44 13.38 5.66
N SER A 315 18.04 13.40 6.93
CA SER A 315 18.49 12.43 7.92
C SER A 315 18.04 11.02 7.55
N ILE A 316 16.76 10.86 7.18
CA ILE A 316 16.21 9.57 6.74
C ILE A 316 16.92 9.06 5.47
N ARG A 317 17.12 9.92 4.47
CA ARG A 317 17.83 9.55 3.23
C ARG A 317 19.24 9.04 3.49
N ASN A 318 19.98 9.75 4.33
CA ASN A 318 21.36 9.38 4.66
C ASN A 318 21.40 8.03 5.37
N GLU A 319 20.53 7.80 6.32
CA GLU A 319 20.47 6.53 7.06
C GLU A 319 20.03 5.37 6.16
N LEU A 320 19.06 5.57 5.27
CA LEU A 320 18.66 4.55 4.29
C LEU A 320 19.80 4.21 3.33
N LYS A 321 20.57 5.21 2.87
CA LYS A 321 21.76 4.98 2.05
C LYS A 321 22.82 4.17 2.79
N LEU A 322 23.02 4.39 4.08
CA LEU A 322 23.95 3.60 4.89
C LEU A 322 23.48 2.15 5.04
N CYS A 323 22.17 1.92 5.14
CA CYS A 323 21.59 0.58 5.31
C CYS A 323 21.53 -0.23 4.00
N VAL A 324 21.22 0.42 2.88
CA VAL A 324 20.93 -0.26 1.58
C VAL A 324 22.09 -0.13 0.58
N GLY A 325 22.81 1.00 0.63
CA GLY A 325 23.87 1.32 -0.32
C GLY A 325 23.43 2.27 -1.45
N ASP A 326 24.27 2.40 -2.49
CA ASP A 326 24.04 3.33 -3.59
C ASP A 326 22.91 2.90 -4.54
N GLU A 327 22.49 1.64 -4.50
CA GLU A 327 21.39 1.07 -5.31
C GLU A 327 20.01 1.34 -4.70
N LEU A 328 19.91 2.19 -3.68
CA LEU A 328 18.65 2.53 -3.01
C LEU A 328 17.61 3.09 -4.00
N LYS A 329 16.51 2.36 -4.17
CA LYS A 329 15.35 2.73 -4.99
C LYS A 329 14.21 3.19 -4.08
N ALA A 330 14.14 4.47 -3.78
CA ALA A 330 13.17 5.02 -2.84
C ALA A 330 12.46 6.26 -3.38
N ILE A 331 11.16 6.33 -3.13
CA ILE A 331 10.38 7.56 -3.20
C ILE A 331 9.98 8.00 -1.80
N TYR A 332 9.87 9.31 -1.60
CA TYR A 332 9.59 9.90 -0.30
C TYR A 332 8.31 10.71 -0.38
N LEU A 333 7.38 10.46 0.54
CA LEU A 333 6.08 11.12 0.61
C LEU A 333 5.89 11.73 1.98
N GLN A 334 5.28 12.90 2.06
CA GLN A 334 4.88 13.47 3.34
C GLN A 334 3.55 12.83 3.77
N ALA A 335 3.55 12.25 4.98
CA ALA A 335 2.36 11.58 5.51
C ALA A 335 2.37 11.51 7.03
N ASN A 336 1.19 11.42 7.61
CA ASN A 336 0.99 11.04 9.00
C ASN A 336 0.98 9.52 9.14
N VAL A 337 1.80 9.01 10.06
CA VAL A 337 1.91 7.58 10.36
C VAL A 337 0.84 7.19 11.39
N CYS A 338 0.48 5.92 11.45
CA CYS A 338 -0.60 5.39 12.29
C CYS A 338 -0.49 5.64 13.81
N ARG A 339 0.67 6.09 14.32
CA ARG A 339 0.88 6.55 15.70
C ARG A 339 1.62 7.87 15.70
N GLN A 340 1.24 8.77 16.60
CA GLN A 340 1.82 10.12 16.69
C GLN A 340 3.31 10.14 17.02
N ASP A 341 3.82 9.14 17.72
CA ASP A 341 5.23 9.01 18.12
C ASP A 341 6.13 8.35 17.06
N LEU A 342 5.56 7.94 15.92
CA LEU A 342 6.31 7.45 14.76
C LEU A 342 6.59 8.59 13.78
N LEU A 343 7.86 8.77 13.44
CA LEU A 343 8.35 9.85 12.57
C LEU A 343 8.43 9.44 11.10
N LEU A 344 8.45 8.12 10.84
CA LEU A 344 8.44 7.56 9.50
C LEU A 344 7.78 6.18 9.48
N GLU A 345 7.33 5.79 8.29
CA GLU A 345 6.95 4.42 7.96
C GLU A 345 7.54 4.06 6.60
N ILE A 346 7.95 2.82 6.41
CA ILE A 346 8.52 2.34 5.16
C ILE A 346 7.76 1.11 4.72
N GLU A 347 7.30 1.11 3.48
CA GLU A 347 6.83 -0.09 2.78
C GLU A 347 7.76 -0.41 1.61
N ALA A 348 7.73 -1.64 1.13
CA ALA A 348 8.54 -2.02 -0.01
C ALA A 348 7.93 -3.16 -0.80
N THR A 349 8.36 -3.28 -2.05
CA THR A 349 8.02 -4.39 -2.96
C THR A 349 9.26 -4.92 -3.65
N ALA A 350 9.26 -6.21 -4.00
CA ALA A 350 10.32 -6.83 -4.78
C ALA A 350 9.79 -7.96 -5.68
N GLY A 351 10.63 -8.46 -6.57
CA GLY A 351 10.32 -9.58 -7.48
C GLY A 351 9.56 -9.17 -8.74
N HIS A 352 9.11 -7.93 -8.85
CA HIS A 352 8.56 -7.40 -10.10
C HIS A 352 9.68 -6.82 -10.98
N SER A 353 9.55 -6.93 -12.31
CA SER A 353 10.52 -6.31 -13.25
C SER A 353 10.31 -4.79 -13.31
N GLU A 354 11.41 -4.05 -13.53
CA GLU A 354 11.35 -2.61 -13.78
C GLU A 354 10.90 -2.31 -15.21
N SER A 355 10.16 -1.21 -15.41
CA SER A 355 9.65 -0.82 -16.74
C SER A 355 10.74 -0.36 -17.73
N LYS A 356 11.97 -0.11 -17.29
CA LYS A 356 13.09 0.26 -18.19
C LYS A 356 13.42 -0.82 -19.22
N ASP A 357 13.06 -2.08 -18.97
CA ASP A 357 13.24 -3.18 -19.93
C ASP A 357 12.21 -3.18 -21.06
N LEU A 358 11.14 -2.38 -20.97
CA LEU A 358 10.09 -2.30 -22.00
C LEU A 358 10.53 -1.62 -23.31
N ASN A 359 11.53 -0.75 -23.26
CA ASN A 359 12.04 -0.05 -24.44
C ASN A 359 12.98 -0.88 -25.31
N ASN A 360 13.46 -2.05 -24.80
CA ASN A 360 14.36 -2.92 -25.56
C ASN A 360 13.68 -4.09 -26.29
N GLU A 361 12.42 -4.41 -25.96
CA GLU A 361 11.71 -5.54 -26.59
C GLU A 361 11.02 -5.16 -27.92
N CYS A 362 10.81 -3.87 -28.20
CA CYS A 362 10.20 -3.40 -29.46
C CYS A 362 11.21 -3.08 -30.58
N ALA A 363 12.52 -3.30 -30.34
CA ALA A 363 13.57 -2.96 -31.33
C ALA A 363 14.23 -4.17 -32.00
N ASN A 364 13.61 -5.36 -31.96
CA ASN A 364 14.08 -6.53 -32.73
C ASN A 364 12.94 -7.17 -33.54
#